data_5f3171785df48d283594328586598366
#
_entry.id   5f3171785df48d283594328586598366
#
_cell.length_a   1.000
_cell.length_b   1.000
_cell.length_c   1.000
_cell.angle_alpha   90.00
_cell.angle_beta   90.00
_cell.angle_gamma   90.00
#
_symmetry.space_group_name_H-M   'P 1'
#
loop_
_entity.id
_entity.type
_entity.pdbx_description
1 polymer ?
#
loop_
_entity_poly.entity_id
_entity_poly.type
_entity_poly.pdbx_seq_one_letter_code
_entity_poly.pdbx_strand_id
1 'polypeptide(L)'
;MAVVAKYVWWIENKADHLWVKWVHAVYIKDKQWIDYEPTVNSSWAWRKICQIKNIFKELLRQNNGLYSVKSGYMWLRPHGDKIDWCQWALNSWMIPKHGFVCWVVGHGKLLTQDRLVRMQVTTSNTCYLCADHTESHAHIFFKCEYSRRCCQFVSAWCKESLPEEDCILWWCRKRYRSLCRKKVMGCVIAGLMYHIWHTRNVARVDCLLIRPEQLLMKLQKDVRF
;
A
#
# COMPACT_ATOMS: atom_id res chain seq x y z
N MET A 1 18.26 -0.72 2.30
CA MET A 1 19.32 -1.61 1.76
C MET A 1 19.61 -1.33 0.29
N ALA A 2 18.65 -1.38 -0.64
CA ALA A 2 18.90 -1.11 -2.08
C ALA A 2 19.58 0.23 -2.40
N VAL A 3 19.27 1.32 -1.68
CA VAL A 3 19.94 2.61 -1.86
C VAL A 3 21.41 2.54 -1.43
N VAL A 4 21.71 1.84 -0.32
CA VAL A 4 23.08 1.71 0.17
C VAL A 4 23.92 0.80 -0.75
N ALA A 5 23.31 -0.18 -1.39
CA ALA A 5 23.97 -1.02 -2.39
C ALA A 5 24.48 -0.24 -3.61
N LYS A 6 23.92 0.95 -3.91
CA LYS A 6 24.46 1.85 -4.93
C LYS A 6 25.87 2.34 -4.60
N TYR A 7 26.15 2.61 -3.33
CA TYR A 7 27.49 2.96 -2.88
C TYR A 7 28.47 1.78 -3.04
N VAL A 8 28.03 0.55 -2.74
CA VAL A 8 28.82 -0.66 -2.96
C VAL A 8 29.18 -0.79 -4.43
N TRP A 9 28.20 -0.59 -5.33
CA TRP A 9 28.40 -0.64 -6.77
C TRP A 9 29.35 0.45 -7.26
N TRP A 10 29.23 1.69 -6.76
CA TRP A 10 30.12 2.78 -7.11
C TRP A 10 31.58 2.49 -6.73
N ILE A 11 31.79 1.90 -5.54
CA ILE A 11 33.14 1.55 -5.07
C ILE A 11 33.72 0.44 -5.94
N GLU A 12 32.94 -0.62 -6.22
CA GLU A 12 33.37 -1.76 -7.04
C GLU A 12 33.80 -1.31 -8.45
N ASN A 13 33.01 -0.43 -9.08
CA ASN A 13 33.26 0.04 -10.43
C ASN A 13 34.15 1.29 -10.48
N LYS A 14 34.75 1.70 -9.37
CA LYS A 14 35.58 2.90 -9.27
C LYS A 14 34.93 4.12 -9.93
N ALA A 15 33.62 4.31 -9.69
CA ALA A 15 32.86 5.39 -10.29
C ALA A 15 33.55 6.74 -10.08
N ASP A 16 33.47 7.63 -11.09
CA ASP A 16 34.14 8.94 -11.04
C ASP A 16 33.43 9.92 -10.08
N HIS A 17 33.49 9.60 -8.80
CA HIS A 17 33.01 10.44 -7.70
C HIS A 17 34.15 10.72 -6.72
N LEU A 18 34.27 11.96 -6.30
CA LEU A 18 35.30 12.38 -5.34
C LEU A 18 35.29 11.51 -4.06
N TRP A 19 34.11 11.17 -3.56
CA TRP A 19 33.93 10.30 -2.40
C TRP A 19 34.48 8.89 -2.66
N VAL A 20 34.24 8.29 -3.84
CA VAL A 20 34.75 6.95 -4.20
C VAL A 20 36.28 6.97 -4.27
N LYS A 21 36.86 8.00 -4.89
CA LYS A 21 38.32 8.18 -4.94
C LYS A 21 38.91 8.27 -3.53
N TRP A 22 38.26 9.07 -2.65
CA TRP A 22 38.66 9.18 -1.25
C TRP A 22 38.58 7.84 -0.52
N VAL A 23 37.50 7.08 -0.69
CA VAL A 23 37.31 5.76 -0.07
C VAL A 23 38.45 4.79 -0.50
N HIS A 24 38.79 4.77 -1.78
CA HIS A 24 39.89 3.95 -2.27
C HIS A 24 41.23 4.38 -1.67
N ALA A 25 41.50 5.68 -1.58
CA ALA A 25 42.75 6.21 -1.06
C ALA A 25 42.90 6.00 0.46
N VAL A 26 41.81 6.15 1.22
CA VAL A 26 41.88 6.17 2.71
C VAL A 26 41.61 4.80 3.32
N TYR A 27 40.56 4.10 2.85
CA TYR A 27 40.13 2.86 3.47
C TYR A 27 40.65 1.61 2.75
N ILE A 28 40.49 1.54 1.44
CA ILE A 28 40.79 0.32 0.67
C ILE A 28 42.29 0.21 0.41
N LYS A 29 42.92 1.33 -0.01
CA LYS A 29 44.35 1.38 -0.34
C LYS A 29 44.71 0.32 -1.38
N ASP A 30 45.70 -0.52 -1.06
CA ASP A 30 46.23 -1.59 -1.93
C ASP A 30 45.42 -2.89 -1.90
N LYS A 31 44.35 -2.93 -1.12
CA LYS A 31 43.49 -4.13 -1.00
C LYS A 31 42.48 -4.20 -2.12
N GLN A 32 42.04 -5.43 -2.44
CA GLN A 32 40.87 -5.61 -3.26
C GLN A 32 39.62 -5.26 -2.48
N TRP A 33 38.70 -4.49 -3.10
CA TRP A 33 37.44 -4.10 -2.44
C TRP A 33 36.63 -5.30 -1.95
N ILE A 34 36.64 -6.38 -2.73
CA ILE A 34 35.88 -7.59 -2.45
C ILE A 34 36.32 -8.25 -1.13
N ASP A 35 37.62 -8.17 -0.81
CA ASP A 35 38.23 -8.81 0.35
C ASP A 35 38.45 -7.82 1.52
N TYR A 36 38.11 -6.57 1.30
CA TYR A 36 38.27 -5.53 2.32
C TYR A 36 37.26 -5.75 3.48
N GLU A 37 37.75 -5.78 4.72
CA GLU A 37 36.95 -5.78 5.93
C GLU A 37 37.19 -4.50 6.75
N PRO A 38 36.12 -3.88 7.28
CA PRO A 38 36.23 -2.64 8.03
C PRO A 38 36.87 -2.90 9.40
N THR A 39 37.72 -1.98 9.86
CA THR A 39 38.31 -2.04 11.21
C THR A 39 37.26 -1.74 12.27
N VAL A 40 37.51 -2.15 13.53
CA VAL A 40 36.61 -1.91 14.67
C VAL A 40 36.33 -0.42 14.89
N ASN A 41 37.32 0.43 14.59
CA ASN A 41 37.21 1.90 14.74
C ASN A 41 36.54 2.58 13.54
N SER A 42 36.08 1.85 12.53
CA SER A 42 35.40 2.42 11.37
C SER A 42 34.03 2.98 11.76
N SER A 43 33.58 4.03 11.04
CA SER A 43 32.26 4.62 11.27
C SER A 43 31.14 3.61 11.06
N TRP A 44 30.02 3.81 11.75
CA TRP A 44 28.84 2.96 11.58
C TRP A 44 28.37 2.88 10.10
N ALA A 45 28.35 4.02 9.41
CA ALA A 45 27.96 4.07 8.00
C ALA A 45 28.88 3.24 7.12
N TRP A 46 30.20 3.31 7.33
CA TRP A 46 31.18 2.51 6.58
C TRP A 46 31.02 1.02 6.83
N ARG A 47 30.89 0.62 8.09
CA ARG A 47 30.60 -0.78 8.45
C ARG A 47 29.33 -1.31 7.80
N LYS A 48 28.28 -0.45 7.72
CA LYS A 48 27.01 -0.81 7.06
C LYS A 48 27.18 -1.03 5.55
N ILE A 49 27.95 -0.19 4.88
CA ILE A 49 28.27 -0.37 3.46
C ILE A 49 29.04 -1.70 3.22
N CYS A 50 30.06 -1.98 4.04
CA CYS A 50 30.82 -3.23 3.96
C CYS A 50 29.95 -4.48 4.25
N GLN A 51 29.03 -4.40 5.21
CA GLN A 51 28.07 -5.48 5.49
C GLN A 51 27.17 -5.76 4.29
N ILE A 52 26.68 -4.70 3.62
CA ILE A 52 25.82 -4.82 2.45
C ILE A 52 26.61 -5.35 1.23
N LYS A 53 27.89 -5.06 1.11
CA LYS A 53 28.78 -5.63 0.09
C LYS A 53 28.62 -7.15 0.00
N ASN A 54 28.68 -7.86 1.14
CA ASN A 54 28.59 -9.31 1.18
C ASN A 54 27.24 -9.84 0.68
N ILE A 55 26.15 -9.13 0.97
CA ILE A 55 24.81 -9.49 0.51
C ILE A 55 24.66 -9.27 -1.01
N PHE A 56 25.23 -8.18 -1.54
CA PHE A 56 25.05 -7.79 -2.94
C PHE A 56 26.10 -8.36 -3.90
N LYS A 57 27.10 -9.07 -3.40
CA LYS A 57 28.15 -9.71 -4.21
C LYS A 57 27.58 -10.58 -5.34
N GLU A 58 26.55 -11.34 -5.03
CA GLU A 58 25.85 -12.22 -5.97
C GLU A 58 25.08 -11.41 -7.05
N LEU A 59 24.36 -10.37 -6.62
CA LEU A 59 23.61 -9.50 -7.54
C LEU A 59 24.51 -8.77 -8.53
N LEU A 60 25.66 -8.28 -8.07
CA LEU A 60 26.61 -7.55 -8.91
C LEU A 60 27.24 -8.46 -9.98
N ARG A 61 27.44 -9.73 -9.67
CA ARG A 61 27.92 -10.74 -10.63
C ARG A 61 26.88 -11.06 -11.71
N GLN A 62 25.59 -11.14 -11.34
CA GLN A 62 24.51 -11.54 -12.27
C GLN A 62 24.13 -10.45 -13.27
N ASN A 63 24.34 -9.17 -12.97
CA ASN A 63 23.84 -8.04 -13.79
C ASN A 63 24.89 -7.40 -14.71
N ASN A 64 25.88 -8.15 -15.17
CA ASN A 64 26.94 -7.62 -16.09
C ASN A 64 27.51 -6.26 -15.66
N GLY A 65 27.62 -6.01 -14.37
CA GLY A 65 28.18 -4.79 -13.81
C GLY A 65 27.26 -3.57 -13.82
N LEU A 66 26.00 -3.66 -14.23
CA LEU A 66 25.04 -2.54 -14.18
C LEU A 66 24.15 -2.64 -12.94
N TYR A 67 24.10 -1.57 -12.16
CA TYR A 67 23.24 -1.48 -10.98
C TYR A 67 22.27 -0.31 -11.04
N SER A 68 21.01 -0.57 -10.74
CA SER A 68 20.01 0.45 -10.42
C SER A 68 19.38 0.20 -9.07
N VAL A 69 18.95 1.26 -8.39
CA VAL A 69 18.22 1.10 -7.11
C VAL A 69 16.97 0.24 -7.28
N LYS A 70 16.33 0.32 -8.45
CA LYS A 70 15.17 -0.50 -8.82
C LYS A 70 15.54 -1.98 -8.89
N SER A 71 16.64 -2.33 -9.56
CA SER A 71 17.09 -3.73 -9.66
C SER A 71 17.45 -4.31 -8.29
N GLY A 72 18.18 -3.54 -7.46
CA GLY A 72 18.51 -3.92 -6.10
C GLY A 72 17.28 -4.09 -5.19
N TYR A 73 16.26 -3.23 -5.35
CA TYR A 73 15.00 -3.37 -4.63
C TYR A 73 14.24 -4.63 -5.05
N MET A 74 14.15 -4.88 -6.36
CA MET A 74 13.47 -6.07 -6.91
C MET A 74 14.15 -7.37 -6.46
N TRP A 75 15.48 -7.37 -6.37
CA TRP A 75 16.23 -8.52 -5.88
C TRP A 75 16.05 -8.78 -4.38
N LEU A 76 16.00 -7.70 -3.57
CA LEU A 76 15.77 -7.81 -2.11
C LEU A 76 14.33 -8.10 -1.74
N ARG A 77 13.40 -7.81 -2.65
CA ARG A 77 11.98 -8.00 -2.39
C ARG A 77 11.67 -9.50 -2.35
N PRO A 78 11.03 -10.01 -1.28
CA PRO A 78 10.51 -11.36 -1.29
C PRO A 78 9.62 -11.57 -2.53
N HIS A 79 9.85 -12.65 -3.26
CA HIS A 79 8.96 -13.05 -4.35
C HIS A 79 7.64 -13.52 -3.69
N GLY A 80 6.66 -12.66 -3.70
CA GLY A 80 5.30 -12.96 -3.26
C GLY A 80 4.38 -13.05 -4.46
N ASP A 81 3.28 -13.79 -4.30
CA ASP A 81 2.25 -13.89 -5.32
C ASP A 81 1.71 -12.50 -5.69
N LYS A 82 1.47 -12.30 -6.97
CA LYS A 82 0.89 -11.06 -7.47
C LYS A 82 -0.58 -11.01 -7.05
N ILE A 83 -0.91 -10.06 -6.22
CA ILE A 83 -2.28 -9.87 -5.74
C ILE A 83 -3.07 -9.12 -6.81
N ASP A 84 -4.07 -9.76 -7.39
CA ASP A 84 -4.84 -9.25 -8.55
C ASP A 84 -5.48 -7.88 -8.29
N TRP A 85 -5.99 -7.65 -7.08
CA TRP A 85 -6.64 -6.40 -6.73
C TRP A 85 -5.69 -5.19 -6.56
N CYS A 86 -4.37 -5.40 -6.41
CA CYS A 86 -3.42 -4.29 -6.31
C CYS A 86 -3.44 -3.40 -7.55
N GLN A 87 -3.58 -3.97 -8.75
CA GLN A 87 -3.67 -3.20 -9.99
C GLN A 87 -4.92 -2.33 -10.05
N TRP A 88 -6.00 -2.77 -9.44
CA TRP A 88 -7.21 -1.98 -9.33
C TRP A 88 -7.06 -0.83 -8.34
N ALA A 89 -6.56 -1.07 -7.14
CA ALA A 89 -6.43 -0.06 -6.10
C ALA A 89 -5.39 1.04 -6.43
N LEU A 90 -4.33 0.70 -7.19
CA LEU A 90 -3.19 1.56 -7.47
C LEU A 90 -3.12 2.03 -8.94
N ASN A 91 -4.27 2.23 -9.59
CA ASN A 91 -4.28 2.70 -10.97
C ASN A 91 -4.46 4.23 -11.09
N SER A 92 -4.11 4.78 -12.28
CA SER A 92 -4.11 6.22 -12.53
C SER A 92 -5.49 6.84 -12.79
N TRP A 93 -6.53 6.03 -13.05
CA TRP A 93 -7.89 6.51 -13.31
C TRP A 93 -8.76 6.60 -12.05
N MET A 94 -8.25 6.17 -10.89
CA MET A 94 -8.94 6.24 -9.62
C MET A 94 -8.49 7.47 -8.82
N ILE A 95 -9.38 8.09 -8.08
CA ILE A 95 -9.03 9.16 -7.14
C ILE A 95 -8.04 8.59 -6.11
N PRO A 96 -6.84 9.17 -5.93
CA PRO A 96 -5.77 8.59 -5.12
C PRO A 96 -6.19 8.23 -3.70
N LYS A 97 -6.98 9.07 -3.02
CA LYS A 97 -7.48 8.79 -1.66
C LYS A 97 -8.41 7.58 -1.60
N HIS A 98 -9.21 7.35 -2.66
CA HIS A 98 -10.09 6.17 -2.76
C HIS A 98 -9.26 4.90 -2.96
N GLY A 99 -8.30 4.95 -3.88
CA GLY A 99 -7.38 3.85 -4.13
C GLY A 99 -6.57 3.48 -2.89
N PHE A 100 -6.09 4.47 -2.14
CA PHE A 100 -5.36 4.24 -0.89
C PHE A 100 -6.21 3.52 0.15
N VAL A 101 -7.46 3.96 0.37
CA VAL A 101 -8.36 3.28 1.32
C VAL A 101 -8.63 1.85 0.87
N CYS A 102 -8.91 1.62 -0.42
CA CYS A 102 -9.08 0.28 -0.97
C CYS A 102 -7.85 -0.61 -0.78
N TRP A 103 -6.65 -0.05 -0.95
CA TRP A 103 -5.41 -0.77 -0.69
C TRP A 103 -5.28 -1.18 0.78
N VAL A 104 -5.60 -0.28 1.72
CA VAL A 104 -5.59 -0.58 3.16
C VAL A 104 -6.65 -1.60 3.53
N VAL A 105 -7.85 -1.50 2.91
CA VAL A 105 -8.96 -2.48 3.06
C VAL A 105 -8.53 -3.85 2.59
N GLY A 106 -7.97 -3.96 1.38
CA GLY A 106 -7.50 -5.23 0.82
C GLY A 106 -6.43 -5.93 1.66
N HIS A 107 -5.63 -5.16 2.39
CA HIS A 107 -4.68 -5.71 3.36
C HIS A 107 -5.30 -5.97 4.76
N GLY A 108 -6.57 -5.70 4.98
CA GLY A 108 -7.22 -5.82 6.29
C GLY A 108 -6.58 -4.93 7.36
N LYS A 109 -6.00 -3.78 6.97
CA LYS A 109 -5.20 -2.93 7.87
C LYS A 109 -5.90 -1.65 8.33
N LEU A 110 -7.20 -1.49 8.08
CA LEU A 110 -7.96 -0.38 8.66
C LEU A 110 -7.99 -0.45 10.18
N LEU A 111 -7.93 0.71 10.84
CA LEU A 111 -8.00 0.83 12.30
C LEU A 111 -9.45 0.78 12.77
N THR A 112 -10.07 -0.37 12.62
CA THR A 112 -11.40 -0.70 13.14
C THR A 112 -11.36 -0.86 14.65
N GLN A 113 -12.53 -0.77 15.34
CA GLN A 113 -12.58 -0.84 16.80
C GLN A 113 -12.05 -2.17 17.36
N ASP A 114 -12.35 -3.30 16.70
CA ASP A 114 -11.81 -4.60 17.08
C ASP A 114 -10.28 -4.63 17.05
N ARG A 115 -9.65 -3.91 16.12
CA ARG A 115 -8.18 -3.77 16.08
C ARG A 115 -7.68 -2.81 17.15
N LEU A 116 -8.36 -1.68 17.36
CA LEU A 116 -7.98 -0.72 18.38
C LEU A 116 -8.09 -1.31 19.79
N VAL A 117 -9.09 -2.17 20.04
CA VAL A 117 -9.19 -2.92 21.30
C VAL A 117 -8.02 -3.89 21.46
N ARG A 118 -7.68 -4.65 20.40
CA ARG A 118 -6.49 -5.53 20.44
C ARG A 118 -5.17 -4.79 20.68
N MET A 119 -5.09 -3.53 20.22
CA MET A 119 -3.94 -2.65 20.43
C MET A 119 -4.01 -1.90 21.77
N GLN A 120 -5.04 -2.16 22.61
CA GLN A 120 -5.28 -1.49 23.92
C GLN A 120 -5.44 0.04 23.82
N VAL A 121 -5.85 0.56 22.66
CA VAL A 121 -6.09 2.00 22.42
C VAL A 121 -7.49 2.39 22.88
N THR A 122 -8.45 1.48 22.87
CA THR A 122 -9.83 1.68 23.32
C THR A 122 -10.37 0.42 23.98
N THR A 123 -11.39 0.57 24.81
CA THR A 123 -12.09 -0.55 25.47
C THR A 123 -13.39 -0.92 24.74
N SER A 124 -13.98 0.02 23.99
CA SER A 124 -15.23 -0.22 23.26
C SER A 124 -14.96 -0.74 21.86
N ASN A 125 -15.69 -1.76 21.45
CA ASN A 125 -15.67 -2.34 20.11
C ASN A 125 -16.96 -2.06 19.31
N THR A 126 -17.84 -1.18 19.80
CA THR A 126 -19.13 -0.87 19.17
C THR A 126 -18.95 -0.12 17.85
N CYS A 127 -19.72 -0.46 16.84
CA CYS A 127 -19.71 0.19 15.54
C CYS A 127 -20.26 1.61 15.61
N TYR A 128 -19.51 2.60 15.15
CA TYR A 128 -19.95 4.00 15.12
C TYR A 128 -21.03 4.31 14.07
N LEU A 129 -21.28 3.41 13.12
CA LEU A 129 -22.28 3.62 12.07
C LEU A 129 -23.67 3.12 12.46
N CYS A 130 -23.79 1.98 13.13
CA CYS A 130 -25.07 1.41 13.54
C CYS A 130 -25.29 1.39 15.06
N ALA A 131 -24.23 1.55 15.86
CA ALA A 131 -24.26 1.52 17.33
C ALA A 131 -24.80 0.21 17.97
N ASP A 132 -25.03 -0.81 17.18
CA ASP A 132 -25.72 -2.04 17.60
C ASP A 132 -24.80 -3.27 17.65
N HIS A 133 -23.81 -3.33 16.77
CA HIS A 133 -22.94 -4.49 16.61
C HIS A 133 -21.46 -4.15 16.85
N THR A 134 -20.66 -5.18 17.05
CA THR A 134 -19.20 -5.05 17.13
C THR A 134 -18.61 -4.62 15.79
N GLU A 135 -17.75 -3.61 15.84
CA GLU A 135 -17.10 -3.10 14.65
C GLU A 135 -15.93 -4.01 14.24
N SER A 136 -16.04 -4.58 13.06
CA SER A 136 -14.95 -5.28 12.36
C SER A 136 -14.89 -4.83 10.91
N HIS A 137 -13.82 -5.20 10.22
CA HIS A 137 -13.67 -4.91 8.79
C HIS A 137 -14.86 -5.43 7.96
N ALA A 138 -15.26 -6.69 8.17
CA ALA A 138 -16.39 -7.30 7.48
C ALA A 138 -17.72 -6.64 7.87
N HIS A 139 -17.87 -6.24 9.15
CA HIS A 139 -19.09 -5.57 9.59
C HIS A 139 -19.24 -4.21 8.90
N ILE A 140 -18.21 -3.33 8.94
CA ILE A 140 -18.32 -1.98 8.40
C ILE A 140 -18.76 -1.97 6.94
N PHE A 141 -18.21 -2.86 6.10
CA PHE A 141 -18.46 -2.80 4.66
C PHE A 141 -19.62 -3.65 4.18
N PHE A 142 -19.97 -4.74 4.89
CA PHE A 142 -20.92 -5.73 4.36
C PHE A 142 -22.10 -6.01 5.29
N LYS A 143 -21.90 -5.98 6.62
CA LYS A 143 -22.91 -6.42 7.57
C LYS A 143 -23.62 -5.26 8.30
N CYS A 144 -23.03 -4.07 8.30
CA CYS A 144 -23.59 -2.89 8.95
C CYS A 144 -24.83 -2.41 8.22
N GLU A 145 -25.93 -2.17 8.94
CA GLU A 145 -27.19 -1.69 8.37
C GLU A 145 -27.02 -0.36 7.61
N TYR A 146 -26.22 0.56 8.14
CA TYR A 146 -25.88 1.80 7.45
C TYR A 146 -25.22 1.54 6.09
N SER A 147 -24.24 0.66 6.05
CA SER A 147 -23.51 0.35 4.82
C SER A 147 -24.35 -0.40 3.81
N ARG A 148 -25.25 -1.28 4.27
CA ARG A 148 -26.24 -1.95 3.40
C ARG A 148 -27.14 -0.96 2.71
N ARG A 149 -27.66 0.05 3.44
CA ARG A 149 -28.46 1.14 2.83
C ARG A 149 -27.65 1.92 1.80
N CYS A 150 -26.38 2.27 2.09
CA CYS A 150 -25.51 2.91 1.12
C CYS A 150 -25.33 2.05 -0.15
N CYS A 151 -25.10 0.75 0.01
CA CYS A 151 -24.99 -0.20 -1.12
C CYS A 151 -26.27 -0.27 -1.94
N GLN A 152 -27.46 -0.28 -1.30
CA GLN A 152 -28.76 -0.27 -2.00
C GLN A 152 -28.94 0.98 -2.87
N PHE A 153 -28.66 2.18 -2.35
CA PHE A 153 -28.70 3.42 -3.12
C PHE A 153 -27.74 3.42 -4.30
N VAL A 154 -26.52 2.94 -4.09
CA VAL A 154 -25.51 2.86 -5.14
C VAL A 154 -25.90 1.82 -6.18
N SER A 155 -26.42 0.67 -5.78
CA SER A 155 -26.93 -0.37 -6.70
C SER A 155 -28.07 0.15 -7.57
N ALA A 156 -29.02 0.87 -7.00
CA ALA A 156 -30.13 1.49 -7.73
C ALA A 156 -29.61 2.54 -8.74
N TRP A 157 -28.65 3.39 -8.32
CA TRP A 157 -28.07 4.40 -9.21
C TRP A 157 -27.28 3.78 -10.38
N CYS A 158 -26.45 2.78 -10.11
CA CYS A 158 -25.63 2.13 -11.15
C CYS A 158 -26.40 1.12 -11.99
N LYS A 159 -27.64 0.76 -11.60
CA LYS A 159 -28.42 -0.38 -12.15
C LYS A 159 -27.59 -1.67 -12.15
N GLU A 160 -26.90 -1.92 -11.04
CA GLU A 160 -25.98 -3.04 -10.87
C GLU A 160 -26.09 -3.60 -9.44
N SER A 161 -26.27 -4.91 -9.29
CA SER A 161 -26.24 -5.55 -7.98
C SER A 161 -24.82 -5.53 -7.42
N LEU A 162 -24.64 -4.90 -6.27
CA LEU A 162 -23.39 -4.95 -5.52
C LEU A 162 -23.37 -6.20 -4.63
N PRO A 163 -22.18 -6.76 -4.36
CA PRO A 163 -22.07 -7.96 -3.54
C PRO A 163 -22.38 -7.67 -2.07
N GLU A 164 -22.90 -8.66 -1.39
CA GLU A 164 -23.10 -8.64 0.06
C GLU A 164 -21.83 -9.02 0.84
N GLU A 165 -20.85 -9.60 0.14
CA GLU A 165 -19.56 -10.02 0.67
C GLU A 165 -18.44 -9.54 -0.26
N ASP A 166 -17.25 -9.34 0.28
CA ASP A 166 -16.00 -8.94 -0.38
C ASP A 166 -16.10 -8.23 -1.76
N CYS A 167 -16.44 -6.94 -1.73
CA CYS A 167 -16.56 -6.11 -2.93
C CYS A 167 -15.32 -6.13 -3.83
N ILE A 168 -14.13 -6.31 -3.26
CA ILE A 168 -12.86 -6.27 -4.01
C ILE A 168 -12.72 -7.53 -4.84
N LEU A 169 -12.87 -8.70 -4.23
CA LEU A 169 -12.78 -9.98 -4.94
C LEU A 169 -13.93 -10.12 -5.94
N TRP A 170 -15.13 -9.69 -5.57
CA TRP A 170 -16.26 -9.69 -6.50
C TRP A 170 -15.96 -8.86 -7.75
N TRP A 171 -15.47 -7.62 -7.59
CA TRP A 171 -15.12 -6.77 -8.72
C TRP A 171 -14.00 -7.39 -9.59
N CYS A 172 -12.99 -7.97 -8.99
CA CYS A 172 -11.90 -8.64 -9.72
C CYS A 172 -12.41 -9.79 -10.59
N ARG A 173 -13.36 -10.59 -10.08
CA ARG A 173 -13.91 -11.77 -10.75
C ARG A 173 -15.01 -11.45 -11.75
N LYS A 174 -15.75 -10.34 -11.55
CA LYS A 174 -16.86 -9.96 -12.42
C LYS A 174 -16.39 -9.61 -13.82
N ARG A 175 -17.05 -10.22 -14.81
CA ARG A 175 -16.85 -9.91 -16.24
C ARG A 175 -17.81 -8.81 -16.67
N TYR A 176 -17.29 -7.77 -17.31
CA TYR A 176 -18.04 -6.69 -17.91
C TYR A 176 -17.91 -6.74 -19.42
N ARG A 177 -18.98 -6.36 -20.15
CA ARG A 177 -18.95 -6.28 -21.62
C ARG A 177 -17.99 -5.20 -22.13
N SER A 178 -17.76 -4.14 -21.35
CA SER A 178 -16.89 -3.04 -21.71
C SER A 178 -15.84 -2.81 -20.61
N LEU A 179 -14.61 -2.58 -21.02
CA LEU A 179 -13.50 -2.20 -20.13
C LEU A 179 -13.78 -0.85 -19.45
N CYS A 180 -14.42 0.10 -20.18
CA CYS A 180 -14.82 1.36 -19.62
C CYS A 180 -15.81 1.17 -18.46
N ARG A 181 -16.87 0.38 -18.65
CA ARG A 181 -17.82 0.05 -17.57
C ARG A 181 -17.14 -0.60 -16.37
N LYS A 182 -16.17 -1.50 -16.61
CA LYS A 182 -15.40 -2.12 -15.54
C LYS A 182 -14.61 -1.08 -14.73
N LYS A 183 -13.97 -0.11 -15.41
CA LYS A 183 -13.23 0.98 -14.76
C LYS A 183 -14.16 1.87 -13.94
N VAL A 184 -15.28 2.31 -14.54
CA VAL A 184 -16.28 3.14 -13.85
C VAL A 184 -16.81 2.44 -12.58
N MET A 185 -17.21 1.18 -12.68
CA MET A 185 -17.66 0.42 -11.52
C MET A 185 -16.57 0.24 -10.47
N GLY A 186 -15.30 0.11 -10.89
CA GLY A 186 -14.17 0.13 -9.98
C GLY A 186 -14.04 1.43 -9.21
N CYS A 187 -14.22 2.59 -9.86
CA CYS A 187 -14.26 3.90 -9.19
C CYS A 187 -15.44 4.02 -8.23
N VAL A 188 -16.62 3.56 -8.63
CA VAL A 188 -17.83 3.57 -7.78
C VAL A 188 -17.61 2.77 -6.49
N ILE A 189 -17.11 1.54 -6.61
CA ILE A 189 -16.85 0.68 -5.45
C ILE A 189 -15.79 1.30 -4.54
N ALA A 190 -14.70 1.81 -5.11
CA ALA A 190 -13.64 2.44 -4.34
C ALA A 190 -14.12 3.71 -3.62
N GLY A 191 -14.91 4.54 -4.30
CA GLY A 191 -15.53 5.72 -3.71
C GLY A 191 -16.52 5.36 -2.60
N LEU A 192 -17.36 4.33 -2.79
CA LEU A 192 -18.28 3.84 -1.76
C LEU A 192 -17.52 3.40 -0.51
N MET A 193 -16.49 2.58 -0.65
CA MET A 193 -15.65 2.13 0.47
C MET A 193 -14.98 3.31 1.18
N TYR A 194 -14.46 4.27 0.42
CA TYR A 194 -13.88 5.48 0.98
C TYR A 194 -14.90 6.29 1.78
N HIS A 195 -16.09 6.54 1.23
CA HIS A 195 -17.10 7.37 1.89
C HIS A 195 -17.71 6.68 3.12
N ILE A 196 -17.90 5.36 3.11
CA ILE A 196 -18.30 4.60 4.30
C ILE A 196 -17.24 4.76 5.39
N TRP A 197 -15.96 4.55 5.07
CA TRP A 197 -14.85 4.70 6.01
C TRP A 197 -14.72 6.14 6.53
N HIS A 198 -14.87 7.12 5.64
CA HIS A 198 -14.87 8.54 6.02
C HIS A 198 -16.02 8.87 6.96
N THR A 199 -17.24 8.43 6.67
CA THR A 199 -18.41 8.64 7.55
C THR A 199 -18.19 8.02 8.92
N ARG A 200 -17.65 6.80 8.97
CA ARG A 200 -17.30 6.15 10.25
C ARG A 200 -16.30 6.99 11.06
N ASN A 201 -15.31 7.58 10.41
CA ASN A 201 -14.33 8.41 11.11
C ASN A 201 -14.94 9.73 11.59
N VAL A 202 -15.79 10.37 10.80
CA VAL A 202 -16.57 11.56 11.20
C VAL A 202 -17.49 11.22 12.38
N ALA A 203 -18.20 10.08 12.33
CA ALA A 203 -19.05 9.65 13.42
C ALA A 203 -18.25 9.40 14.73
N ARG A 204 -17.02 8.91 14.61
CA ARG A 204 -16.14 8.70 15.77
C ARG A 204 -15.62 10.01 16.38
N VAL A 205 -15.25 11.00 15.55
CA VAL A 205 -14.56 12.22 16.00
C VAL A 205 -15.55 13.34 16.29
N ASP A 206 -16.50 13.55 15.37
CA ASP A 206 -17.41 14.68 15.38
C ASP A 206 -18.81 14.30 15.90
N CYS A 207 -19.05 13.02 16.23
CA CYS A 207 -20.35 12.47 16.61
C CYS A 207 -21.46 12.74 15.57
N LEU A 208 -21.08 12.89 14.30
CA LEU A 208 -21.97 13.21 13.18
C LEU A 208 -22.07 12.03 12.21
N LEU A 209 -23.29 11.54 11.99
CA LEU A 209 -23.54 10.50 11.00
C LEU A 209 -24.03 11.12 9.70
N ILE A 210 -23.27 10.99 8.62
CA ILE A 210 -23.64 11.42 7.27
C ILE A 210 -24.76 10.50 6.75
N ARG A 211 -25.89 11.05 6.26
CA ARG A 211 -26.99 10.24 5.73
C ARG A 211 -26.58 9.49 4.47
N PRO A 212 -27.11 8.28 4.20
CA PRO A 212 -26.78 7.49 3.00
C PRO A 212 -27.03 8.25 1.68
N GLU A 213 -28.07 9.10 1.63
CA GLU A 213 -28.39 9.92 0.44
C GLU A 213 -27.29 10.98 0.18
N GLN A 214 -26.78 11.59 1.25
CA GLN A 214 -25.70 12.57 1.16
C GLN A 214 -24.39 11.89 0.75
N LEU A 215 -24.14 10.65 1.22
CA LEU A 215 -23.01 9.86 0.79
C LEU A 215 -23.10 9.57 -0.71
N LEU A 216 -24.29 9.16 -1.21
CA LEU A 216 -24.49 8.94 -2.64
C LEU A 216 -24.22 10.21 -3.45
N MET A 217 -24.70 11.37 -3.02
CA MET A 217 -24.44 12.65 -3.71
C MET A 217 -22.93 12.97 -3.79
N LYS A 218 -22.17 12.71 -2.71
CA LYS A 218 -20.72 12.88 -2.70
C LYS A 218 -20.04 11.92 -3.68
N LEU A 219 -20.43 10.66 -3.64
CA LEU A 219 -19.92 9.64 -4.56
C LEU A 219 -20.20 9.99 -6.02
N GLN A 220 -21.41 10.46 -6.34
CA GLN A 220 -21.79 10.91 -7.68
C GLN A 220 -20.93 12.09 -8.17
N LYS A 221 -20.57 13.02 -7.29
CA LYS A 221 -19.65 14.13 -7.63
C LYS A 221 -18.23 13.60 -7.93
N ASP A 222 -17.77 12.64 -7.15
CA ASP A 222 -16.43 12.06 -7.31
C ASP A 222 -16.30 11.20 -8.59
N VAL A 223 -17.40 10.62 -9.08
CA VAL A 223 -17.43 9.75 -10.29
C VAL A 223 -17.89 10.50 -11.54
N ARG A 224 -18.34 11.75 -11.46
CA ARG A 224 -18.65 12.58 -12.61
C ARG A 224 -17.34 12.99 -13.29
N PHE A 225 -17.12 12.45 -14.48
CA PHE A 225 -16.09 12.85 -15.45
C PHE A 225 -16.70 13.81 -16.47
#